data_80fb35e0f3437a714d4d20f7563de606
#
_entry.id   80fb35e0f3437a714d4d20f7563de606
#
_cell.length_a   1.000
_cell.length_b   1.000
_cell.length_c   1.000
_cell.angle_alpha   90.00
_cell.angle_beta   90.00
_cell.angle_gamma   90.00
#
_symmetry.space_group_name_H-M   'P 1'
#
loop_
_entity.id
_entity.type
_entity.pdbx_description
1 polymer ?
#
loop_
_entity_poly.entity_id
_entity_poly.type
_entity_poly.pdbx_seq_one_letter_code
_entity_poly.pdbx_strand_id
1 'polypeptide(L)'
;MARCRAACIALLLLFGAVPVLAQTRPSPIPEDTRRGYIRHVEEMAVTVDDKAMQLAAGATVRNQQNLIIVPMSIPRGGAWADYVLDRDGQVLRVWLLTPDELAQPKSGGR
;
A
#
# COMPACT_ATOMS: atom_id res chain seq x y z
N MET A 1 31.96 38.56 -29.17
CA MET A 1 31.33 38.57 -28.68
C MET A 1 30.20 38.00 -27.97
N ALA A 2 29.11 38.09 -28.23
CA ALA A 2 28.00 37.71 -27.37
C ALA A 2 27.52 36.30 -27.51
N ARG A 3 28.14 35.55 -28.35
CA ARG A 3 27.65 34.26 -28.53
C ARG A 3 27.84 33.29 -27.45
N CYS A 4 28.76 33.48 -26.62
CA CYS A 4 29.01 32.52 -25.59
C CYS A 4 27.94 32.42 -24.56
N ARG A 5 27.14 33.43 -24.43
CA ARG A 5 26.17 33.37 -23.41
C ARG A 5 25.11 32.41 -23.66
N ALA A 6 24.79 32.11 -24.82
CA ALA A 6 23.70 31.22 -25.11
C ALA A 6 23.95 29.81 -24.63
N ALA A 7 25.18 29.44 -24.57
CA ALA A 7 25.47 28.07 -24.21
C ALA A 7 25.25 27.78 -22.73
N CYS A 8 25.31 28.78 -21.90
CA CYS A 8 25.19 28.54 -20.50
C CYS A 8 23.79 28.28 -20.06
N ILE A 9 22.84 28.73 -20.77
CA ILE A 9 21.49 28.62 -20.37
C ILE A 9 20.96 27.21 -20.49
N ALA A 10 21.44 26.50 -21.45
CA ALA A 10 20.94 25.16 -21.70
C ALA A 10 21.23 24.21 -20.56
N LEU A 11 22.26 24.47 -19.84
CA LEU A 11 22.63 23.56 -18.80
C LEU A 11 21.67 23.52 -17.64
N LEU A 12 21.04 24.61 -17.38
CA LEU A 12 20.18 24.68 -16.23
C LEU A 12 18.95 23.82 -16.32
N LEU A 13 18.56 23.49 -17.53
CA LEU A 13 17.35 22.72 -17.67
C LEU A 13 17.48 21.28 -17.26
N LEU A 14 18.68 20.82 -17.13
CA LEU A 14 18.87 19.43 -16.79
C LEU A 14 18.55 19.09 -15.36
N PHE A 15 18.53 20.08 -14.51
CA PHE A 15 18.27 19.78 -13.14
C PHE A 15 16.82 19.71 -12.76
N GLY A 16 15.97 20.09 -13.63
CA GLY A 16 14.57 20.08 -13.28
C GLY A 16 13.92 18.74 -13.40
N ALA A 17 14.63 17.76 -13.87
CA ALA A 17 14.01 16.49 -14.17
C ALA A 17 14.34 15.40 -13.19
N VAL A 18 14.53 15.74 -11.95
CA VAL A 18 14.78 14.71 -10.97
C VAL A 18 13.47 13.97 -10.68
N PRO A 19 13.39 12.71 -10.99
CA PRO A 19 12.15 12.00 -10.73
C PRO A 19 11.96 11.80 -9.25
N VAL A 20 10.74 12.03 -8.82
CA VAL A 20 10.38 11.70 -7.47
C VAL A 20 10.06 10.22 -7.47
N LEU A 21 10.86 9.46 -6.79
CA LEU A 21 10.63 8.05 -6.75
C LEU A 21 9.44 7.75 -5.88
N ALA A 22 8.44 7.17 -6.47
CA ALA A 22 7.31 6.71 -5.70
C ALA A 22 7.81 5.64 -4.76
N GLN A 23 7.25 5.61 -3.58
CA GLN A 23 7.63 4.60 -2.64
C GLN A 23 7.06 3.28 -3.06
N THR A 24 7.91 2.40 -3.52
CA THR A 24 7.47 1.09 -3.92
C THR A 24 7.92 0.08 -2.89
N ARG A 25 7.11 -0.91 -2.68
CA ARG A 25 7.47 -1.98 -1.78
C ARG A 25 8.57 -2.81 -2.39
N PRO A 26 9.50 -3.30 -1.58
CA PRO A 26 10.50 -4.22 -2.11
C PRO A 26 9.86 -5.46 -2.70
N SER A 27 8.77 -5.93 -2.09
CA SER A 27 8.04 -7.08 -2.61
C SER A 27 6.66 -6.63 -2.98
N PRO A 28 6.28 -6.74 -4.24
CA PRO A 28 4.95 -6.27 -4.63
C PRO A 28 3.85 -7.10 -4.00
N ILE A 29 2.70 -6.48 -3.84
CA ILE A 29 1.53 -7.17 -3.34
C ILE A 29 1.06 -8.15 -4.42
N PRO A 30 0.76 -9.40 -4.06
CA PRO A 30 0.27 -10.35 -5.05
C PRO A 30 -1.01 -9.87 -5.70
N GLU A 31 -1.24 -10.31 -6.93
CA GLU A 31 -2.40 -9.86 -7.68
C GLU A 31 -3.68 -10.54 -7.30
N ASP A 32 -3.60 -11.68 -6.65
CA ASP A 32 -4.80 -12.43 -6.30
C ASP A 32 -5.38 -12.03 -4.96
N THR A 33 -5.09 -10.81 -4.52
CA THR A 33 -5.66 -10.30 -3.28
C THR A 33 -6.98 -9.61 -3.56
N ARG A 34 -7.74 -9.40 -2.49
CA ARG A 34 -8.95 -8.60 -2.52
C ARG A 34 -8.68 -7.26 -1.88
N ARG A 35 -9.44 -6.25 -2.24
CA ARG A 35 -9.26 -4.92 -1.68
C ARG A 35 -10.47 -4.54 -0.85
N GLY A 36 -10.23 -3.97 0.33
CA GLY A 36 -11.31 -3.53 1.19
C GLY A 36 -10.80 -2.60 2.26
N TYR A 37 -11.75 -2.04 3.01
CA TYR A 37 -11.43 -1.11 4.08
C TYR A 37 -11.42 -1.90 5.38
N ILE A 38 -10.26 -2.02 6.01
CA ILE A 38 -10.09 -2.86 7.17
C ILE A 38 -10.00 -2.01 8.43
N ARG A 39 -10.64 -2.47 9.48
CA ARG A 39 -10.54 -1.86 10.79
C ARG A 39 -10.31 -2.94 11.82
N HIS A 40 -9.48 -2.63 12.78
CA HIS A 40 -9.23 -3.54 13.90
C HIS A 40 -10.30 -3.30 14.97
N VAL A 41 -10.85 -4.37 15.48
CA VAL A 41 -11.86 -4.30 16.53
C VAL A 41 -11.24 -4.65 17.86
N GLU A 42 -10.83 -5.88 18.03
CA GLU A 42 -10.09 -6.28 19.22
C GLU A 42 -9.40 -7.60 18.96
N GLU A 43 -8.23 -7.76 19.52
CA GLU A 43 -7.43 -8.97 19.36
C GLU A 43 -7.33 -9.38 17.89
N MET A 44 -7.90 -10.50 17.53
CA MET A 44 -7.85 -10.98 16.16
C MET A 44 -9.11 -10.66 15.37
N ALA A 45 -10.03 -9.92 15.94
CA ALA A 45 -11.27 -9.56 15.27
C ALA A 45 -11.10 -8.27 14.50
N VAL A 46 -11.49 -8.29 13.23
CA VAL A 46 -11.41 -7.13 12.37
C VAL A 46 -12.72 -7.01 11.59
N THR A 47 -12.92 -5.86 10.97
CA THR A 47 -13.99 -5.72 9.99
C THR A 47 -13.37 -5.36 8.65
N VAL A 48 -13.91 -5.91 7.60
CA VAL A 48 -13.50 -5.59 6.24
C VAL A 48 -14.77 -5.16 5.52
N ASP A 49 -14.79 -3.89 5.09
CA ASP A 49 -15.99 -3.31 4.49
C ASP A 49 -17.21 -3.48 5.38
N ASP A 50 -16.98 -3.27 6.69
CA ASP A 50 -18.01 -3.37 7.74
C ASP A 50 -18.52 -4.78 7.97
N LYS A 51 -17.85 -5.76 7.41
CA LYS A 51 -18.22 -7.14 7.64
C LYS A 51 -17.27 -7.75 8.67
N ALA A 52 -17.82 -8.33 9.71
CA ALA A 52 -17.00 -8.91 10.77
C ALA A 52 -16.22 -10.11 10.24
N MET A 53 -14.93 -10.11 10.50
CA MET A 53 -14.06 -11.18 10.07
C MET A 53 -13.04 -11.43 11.17
N GLN A 54 -12.28 -12.50 11.00
CA GLN A 54 -11.30 -12.91 11.99
C GLN A 54 -9.96 -13.06 11.30
N LEU A 55 -8.91 -12.63 11.96
CA LEU A 55 -7.57 -12.90 11.47
C LEU A 55 -7.20 -14.35 11.76
N ALA A 56 -6.57 -14.99 10.78
CA ALA A 56 -6.16 -16.37 10.95
C ALA A 56 -4.99 -16.45 11.92
N ALA A 57 -4.80 -17.62 12.50
CA ALA A 57 -3.59 -17.84 13.29
C ALA A 57 -2.39 -17.70 12.38
N GLY A 58 -1.42 -16.91 12.80
CA GLY A 58 -0.27 -16.66 11.97
C GLY A 58 -0.48 -15.59 10.90
N ALA A 59 -1.61 -14.89 10.96
CA ALA A 59 -1.86 -13.83 10.01
C ALA A 59 -0.81 -12.73 10.12
N THR A 60 -0.47 -12.11 9.01
CA THR A 60 0.46 -11.00 9.00
C THR A 60 -0.19 -9.76 8.44
N VAL A 61 0.14 -8.61 9.02
CA VAL A 61 -0.32 -7.31 8.56
C VAL A 61 0.92 -6.50 8.24
N ARG A 62 1.00 -6.00 7.01
CA ARG A 62 2.11 -5.15 6.61
C ARG A 62 1.62 -3.74 6.38
N ASN A 63 2.40 -2.78 6.85
CA ASN A 63 2.02 -1.39 6.69
C ASN A 63 2.51 -0.85 5.34
N GLN A 64 2.37 0.45 5.13
CA GLN A 64 2.74 1.06 3.85
C GLN A 64 4.24 1.00 3.60
N GLN A 65 5.05 0.84 4.64
CA GLN A 65 6.49 0.67 4.49
C GLN A 65 6.88 -0.80 4.38
N ASN A 66 5.89 -1.67 4.23
CA ASN A 66 6.09 -3.10 4.08
C ASN A 66 6.65 -3.79 5.33
N LEU A 67 6.47 -3.16 6.47
CA LEU A 67 6.89 -3.74 7.75
C LEU A 67 5.73 -4.49 8.37
N ILE A 68 6.05 -5.60 9.02
CA ILE A 68 5.00 -6.36 9.72
C ILE A 68 4.66 -5.63 10.99
N ILE A 69 3.37 -5.40 11.18
CA ILE A 69 2.87 -4.71 12.36
C ILE A 69 1.85 -5.59 13.06
N VAL A 70 1.55 -5.27 14.31
CA VAL A 70 0.49 -5.98 15.01
C VAL A 70 -0.85 -5.41 14.59
N PRO A 71 -1.92 -6.20 14.67
CA PRO A 71 -3.23 -5.73 14.21
C PRO A 71 -3.71 -4.45 14.87
N MET A 72 -3.40 -4.26 16.15
CA MET A 72 -3.87 -3.07 16.82
C MET A 72 -3.14 -1.81 16.36
N SER A 73 -2.10 -1.96 15.54
CA SER A 73 -1.44 -0.80 14.94
C SER A 73 -2.14 -0.30 13.69
N ILE A 74 -3.16 -0.99 13.22
CA ILE A 74 -3.98 -0.46 12.13
C ILE A 74 -4.63 0.83 12.63
N PRO A 75 -4.63 1.90 11.83
CA PRO A 75 -5.21 3.16 12.29
C PRO A 75 -6.63 2.99 12.80
N ARG A 76 -6.96 3.72 13.85
CA ARG A 76 -8.25 3.57 14.48
C ARG A 76 -9.43 3.72 13.55
N GLY A 77 -9.38 4.66 12.66
CA GLY A 77 -10.45 4.86 11.70
C GLY A 77 -10.48 3.84 10.60
N GLY A 78 -9.48 2.96 10.54
CA GLY A 78 -9.40 1.99 9.47
C GLY A 78 -8.45 2.42 8.37
N ALA A 79 -8.22 1.53 7.43
CA ALA A 79 -7.33 1.81 6.30
C ALA A 79 -7.73 0.92 5.13
N TRP A 80 -7.45 1.41 3.93
CA TRP A 80 -7.60 0.58 2.75
C TRP A 80 -6.48 -0.44 2.71
N ALA A 81 -6.82 -1.65 2.34
CA ALA A 81 -5.87 -2.74 2.34
C ALA A 81 -6.20 -3.76 1.26
N ASP A 82 -5.17 -4.45 0.82
CA ASP A 82 -5.34 -5.65 0.04
C ASP A 82 -5.13 -6.82 0.98
N TYR A 83 -5.93 -7.86 0.83
CA TYR A 83 -5.87 -8.96 1.77
C TYR A 83 -6.14 -10.29 1.08
N VAL A 84 -5.70 -11.36 1.74
CA VAL A 84 -5.88 -12.73 1.26
C VAL A 84 -6.58 -13.51 2.36
N LEU A 85 -7.54 -14.31 1.97
CA LEU A 85 -8.23 -15.19 2.90
C LEU A 85 -7.62 -16.58 2.85
N ASP A 86 -7.68 -17.28 3.97
CA ASP A 86 -7.28 -18.67 3.96
C ASP A 86 -8.48 -19.54 3.57
N ARG A 87 -8.32 -20.85 3.61
CA ARG A 87 -9.39 -21.71 3.14
C ARG A 87 -10.60 -21.72 4.07
N ASP A 88 -10.44 -21.25 5.30
CA ASP A 88 -11.55 -21.16 6.24
C ASP A 88 -12.25 -19.80 6.17
N GLY A 89 -11.82 -18.95 5.27
CA GLY A 89 -12.42 -17.62 5.16
C GLY A 89 -11.89 -16.60 6.14
N GLN A 90 -10.84 -16.94 6.85
CA GLN A 90 -10.21 -15.99 7.77
C GLN A 90 -9.14 -15.18 7.04
N VAL A 91 -8.89 -13.97 7.53
CA VAL A 91 -7.92 -13.10 6.89
C VAL A 91 -6.53 -13.58 7.23
N LEU A 92 -5.75 -13.92 6.23
CA LEU A 92 -4.43 -14.50 6.42
C LEU A 92 -3.31 -13.49 6.25
N ARG A 93 -3.41 -12.63 5.26
CA ARG A 93 -2.39 -11.62 4.99
C ARG A 93 -3.05 -10.31 4.65
N VAL A 94 -2.47 -9.23 5.12
CA VAL A 94 -3.01 -7.90 4.88
C VAL A 94 -1.86 -6.97 4.51
N TRP A 95 -2.08 -6.15 3.51
CA TRP A 95 -1.15 -5.09 3.12
C TRP A 95 -1.90 -3.78 3.16
N LEU A 96 -1.52 -2.90 4.07
CA LEU A 96 -2.11 -1.56 4.10
C LEU A 96 -1.59 -0.78 2.91
N LEU A 97 -2.47 -0.10 2.21
CA LEU A 97 -2.12 0.49 0.93
C LEU A 97 -1.61 1.91 1.07
N THR A 98 -0.64 2.26 0.25
CA THR A 98 -0.25 3.66 0.09
C THR A 98 -1.26 4.34 -0.83
N PRO A 99 -1.30 5.68 -0.83
CA PRO A 99 -2.19 6.38 -1.77
C PRO A 99 -1.93 6.01 -3.22
N ASP A 100 -0.67 5.78 -3.58
CA ASP A 100 -0.37 5.40 -4.95
C ASP A 100 -0.91 4.03 -5.29
N GLU A 101 -0.78 3.10 -4.36
CA GLU A 101 -1.32 1.76 -4.58
C GLU A 101 -2.83 1.79 -4.65
N LEU A 102 -3.46 2.60 -3.81
CA LEU A 102 -4.90 2.69 -3.81
C LEU A 102 -5.43 3.30 -5.10
N ALA A 103 -4.68 4.19 -5.70
CA ALA A 103 -5.09 4.82 -6.95
C ALA A 103 -5.05 3.85 -8.12
N GLN A 104 -4.33 2.74 -7.99
CA GLN A 104 -4.25 1.80 -9.08
C GLN A 104 -5.40 0.82 -9.02
N PRO A 105 -6.06 0.57 -10.13
CA PRO A 105 -7.18 -0.37 -10.11
C PRO A 105 -6.68 -1.76 -9.81
N LYS A 106 -7.50 -2.50 -9.10
CA LYS A 106 -7.19 -3.87 -8.76
C LYS A 106 -7.67 -4.77 -9.87
N SER A 107 -6.75 -5.35 -10.61
CA SER A 107 -7.14 -6.22 -11.70
C SER A 107 -7.45 -7.60 -11.16
N GLY A 108 -8.59 -8.13 -11.50
CA GLY A 108 -8.99 -9.44 -11.07
C GLY A 108 -9.44 -9.50 -9.65
N GLY A 109 -9.35 -8.45 -8.98
CA GLY A 109 -9.80 -8.43 -7.62
C GLY A 109 -11.24 -8.12 -7.49
N ARG A 110 -11.90 -8.32 -6.88
CA ARG A 110 -13.08 -7.93 -6.78
C ARG A 110 -13.83 -8.68 -6.34
#